data_979d2043d353a3af24efcde84fdc09fa
#
_entry.id   979d2043d353a3af24efcde84fdc09fa
#
_cell.length_a   1.000
_cell.length_b   1.000
_cell.length_c   1.000
_cell.angle_alpha   90.00
_cell.angle_beta   90.00
_cell.angle_gamma   90.00
#
_symmetry.space_group_name_H-M   'P 1'
#
loop_
_entity.id
_entity.type
_entity.pdbx_description
1 polymer ?
#
loop_
_entity_poly.entity_id
_entity_poly.type
_entity_poly.pdbx_seq_one_letter_code
_entity_poly.pdbx_strand_id
1 'polypeptide(L)'
;ALFDESWHEGIVGIVAGKLKEDYQCPCVVFAKSGKFLKGSIRSIPDVHIKDLLDLIDRENPALIEKFGGHAMAAGLSMLPENFLQFKEVFSEAISKHLNGKKPALDLLTDGELEASEMTLKNAQLLCSSAPWGQGFEEPIFYGDFEIIEQKIVGEKHLKCTLKLIDASAIFDGIAFFQEKLKSKKVSVAYKLNVNSFRGNESLQLM
;
A
#
# COMPACT_ATOMS: atom_id res chain seq x y z
N ALA A 1 15.87 3.99 -3.41
CA ALA A 1 15.90 5.45 -3.53
C ALA A 1 15.67 5.83 -5.00
N LEU A 2 14.81 6.82 -5.26
CA LEU A 2 14.47 7.31 -6.59
C LEU A 2 14.58 8.82 -6.66
N PHE A 3 15.02 9.32 -7.80
CA PHE A 3 15.11 10.75 -8.11
C PHE A 3 14.91 10.98 -9.59
N ASP A 4 14.19 12.04 -9.93
CA ASP A 4 14.11 12.58 -11.28
C ASP A 4 14.01 14.12 -11.21
N GLU A 5 14.68 14.82 -12.13
CA GLU A 5 14.72 16.29 -12.15
C GLU A 5 13.35 16.94 -12.39
N SER A 6 12.44 16.24 -13.03
CA SER A 6 11.09 16.71 -13.35
C SER A 6 10.11 16.62 -12.16
N TRP A 7 10.47 15.92 -11.10
CA TRP A 7 9.56 15.68 -9.99
C TRP A 7 9.43 16.89 -9.08
N HIS A 8 8.20 17.14 -8.64
CA HIS A 8 7.87 18.25 -7.75
C HIS A 8 7.95 17.82 -6.28
N GLU A 9 8.54 18.68 -5.42
CA GLU A 9 8.73 18.37 -3.99
C GLU A 9 7.40 18.08 -3.23
N GLY A 10 6.27 18.60 -3.70
CA GLY A 10 4.96 18.39 -3.08
C GLY A 10 4.40 16.97 -3.22
N ILE A 11 4.90 16.16 -4.16
CA ILE A 11 4.37 14.81 -4.40
C ILE A 11 5.26 13.68 -3.88
N VAL A 12 6.53 13.95 -3.57
CA VAL A 12 7.51 12.90 -3.22
C VAL A 12 7.07 12.04 -2.02
N GLY A 13 6.36 12.63 -1.05
CA GLY A 13 5.85 11.90 0.10
C GLY A 13 4.73 10.91 -0.25
N ILE A 14 3.85 11.29 -1.17
CA ILE A 14 2.75 10.42 -1.66
C ILE A 14 3.34 9.28 -2.49
N VAL A 15 4.28 9.60 -3.38
CA VAL A 15 4.95 8.59 -4.23
C VAL A 15 5.75 7.62 -3.38
N ALA A 16 6.50 8.09 -2.37
CA ALA A 16 7.23 7.23 -1.44
C ALA A 16 6.28 6.28 -0.67
N GLY A 17 5.10 6.78 -0.27
CA GLY A 17 4.05 5.98 0.35
C GLY A 17 3.57 4.85 -0.56
N LYS A 18 3.22 5.19 -1.81
CA LYS A 18 2.76 4.21 -2.79
C LYS A 18 3.81 3.15 -3.10
N LEU A 19 5.06 3.56 -3.32
CA LEU A 19 6.16 2.63 -3.55
C LEU A 19 6.39 1.70 -2.35
N LYS A 20 6.32 2.24 -1.12
CA LYS A 20 6.42 1.43 0.10
C LYS A 20 5.32 0.36 0.16
N GLU A 21 4.09 0.70 -0.23
CA GLU A 21 2.97 -0.25 -0.32
C GLU A 21 3.18 -1.31 -1.40
N ASP A 22 3.59 -0.89 -2.60
CA ASP A 22 3.76 -1.80 -3.74
C ASP A 22 4.94 -2.76 -3.56
N TYR A 23 6.04 -2.29 -2.95
CA TYR A 23 7.29 -3.08 -2.79
C TYR A 23 7.52 -3.61 -1.39
N GLN A 24 6.68 -3.24 -0.42
CA GLN A 24 6.81 -3.63 0.99
C GLN A 24 8.22 -3.44 1.55
N CYS A 25 8.84 -2.33 1.20
CA CYS A 25 10.17 -1.96 1.68
C CYS A 25 10.27 -0.45 1.93
N PRO A 26 11.20 0.01 2.78
CA PRO A 26 11.44 1.43 2.96
C PRO A 26 11.79 2.08 1.63
N CYS A 27 11.06 3.15 1.28
CA CYS A 27 11.24 3.88 0.04
C CYS A 27 11.53 5.35 0.29
N VAL A 28 12.46 5.90 -0.47
CA VAL A 28 12.73 7.34 -0.49
C VAL A 28 12.63 7.88 -1.92
N VAL A 29 11.94 9.00 -2.04
CA VAL A 29 11.75 9.72 -3.29
C VAL A 29 12.25 11.14 -3.12
N PHE A 30 13.07 11.58 -4.05
CA PHE A 30 13.68 12.90 -4.04
C PHE A 30 13.14 13.79 -5.16
N ALA A 31 13.07 15.09 -4.87
CA ALA A 31 12.91 16.15 -5.86
C ALA A 31 13.98 17.20 -5.67
N LYS A 32 14.28 17.94 -6.75
CA LYS A 32 15.21 19.07 -6.71
C LYS A 32 14.57 20.27 -6.03
N SER A 33 15.25 20.86 -5.06
CA SER A 33 14.83 22.05 -4.34
C SER A 33 16.02 22.99 -4.15
N GLY A 34 16.15 23.96 -5.03
CA GLY A 34 17.32 24.84 -5.10
C GLY A 34 18.61 24.06 -5.39
N LYS A 35 19.60 24.20 -4.51
CA LYS A 35 20.87 23.47 -4.62
C LYS A 35 20.86 22.07 -4.02
N PHE A 36 19.78 21.66 -3.37
CA PHE A 36 19.66 20.38 -2.69
C PHE A 36 18.65 19.47 -3.39
N LEU A 37 18.79 18.16 -3.11
CA LEU A 37 17.71 17.19 -3.25
C LEU A 37 16.99 17.10 -1.91
N LYS A 38 15.68 17.26 -1.91
CA LYS A 38 14.80 16.97 -0.76
C LYS A 38 14.12 15.65 -0.96
N GLY A 39 14.31 14.75 -0.01
CA GLY A 39 13.75 13.40 0.01
C GLY A 39 12.66 13.23 1.05
N SER A 40 11.64 12.47 0.69
CA SER A 40 10.65 11.96 1.64
C SER A 40 10.76 10.46 1.70
N ILE A 41 10.84 9.92 2.92
CA ILE A 41 10.96 8.49 3.19
C ILE A 41 9.66 7.97 3.80
N ARG A 42 9.28 6.76 3.40
CA ARG A 42 8.25 5.96 4.07
C ARG A 42 8.82 4.59 4.38
N SER A 43 8.57 4.11 5.60
CA SER A 43 9.10 2.87 6.13
C SER A 43 8.03 1.82 6.38
N ILE A 44 8.48 0.62 6.69
CA ILE A 44 7.69 -0.53 7.12
C ILE A 44 7.87 -0.73 8.64
N PRO A 45 6.96 -1.45 9.32
CA PRO A 45 7.03 -1.63 10.78
C PRO A 45 8.36 -2.16 11.29
N ASP A 46 9.01 -3.04 10.53
CA ASP A 46 10.27 -3.67 10.94
C ASP A 46 11.51 -2.76 10.82
N VAL A 47 11.37 -1.54 10.27
CA VAL A 47 12.49 -0.63 10.05
C VAL A 47 12.20 0.76 10.64
N HIS A 48 12.80 1.07 11.78
CA HIS A 48 12.73 2.42 12.38
C HIS A 48 13.60 3.39 11.57
N ILE A 49 12.98 4.16 10.66
CA ILE A 49 13.74 4.91 9.64
C ILE A 49 14.59 6.02 10.21
N LYS A 50 14.17 6.66 11.33
CA LYS A 50 14.96 7.71 11.96
C LYS A 50 16.28 7.15 12.51
N ASP A 51 16.24 5.99 13.17
CA ASP A 51 17.43 5.34 13.73
C ASP A 51 18.37 4.86 12.62
N LEU A 52 17.78 4.38 11.50
CA LEU A 52 18.57 3.98 10.32
C LEU A 52 19.30 5.19 9.71
N LEU A 53 18.64 6.35 9.63
CA LEU A 53 19.30 7.57 9.14
C LEU A 53 20.37 8.08 10.09
N ASP A 54 20.17 7.98 11.41
CA ASP A 54 21.20 8.31 12.40
C ASP A 54 22.45 7.41 12.26
N LEU A 55 22.23 6.12 11.95
CA LEU A 55 23.32 5.19 11.67
C LEU A 55 24.06 5.57 10.38
N ILE A 56 23.33 5.82 9.30
CA ILE A 56 23.90 6.19 8.00
C ILE A 56 24.72 7.47 8.12
N ASP A 57 24.19 8.52 8.77
CA ASP A 57 24.86 9.80 8.94
C ASP A 57 26.15 9.68 9.76
N ARG A 58 26.12 8.87 10.83
CA ARG A 58 27.29 8.60 11.66
C ARG A 58 28.38 7.84 10.91
N GLU A 59 28.00 6.87 10.07
CA GLU A 59 28.97 6.05 9.32
C GLU A 59 29.46 6.74 8.04
N ASN A 60 28.70 7.73 7.53
CA ASN A 60 29.00 8.47 6.30
C ASN A 60 28.88 9.98 6.52
N PRO A 61 29.81 10.62 7.24
CA PRO A 61 29.75 12.06 7.51
C PRO A 61 29.64 12.88 6.23
N ALA A 62 28.80 13.92 6.23
CA ALA A 62 28.52 14.83 5.11
C ALA A 62 27.76 14.20 3.92
N LEU A 63 27.31 12.96 3.99
CA LEU A 63 26.45 12.33 2.98
C LEU A 63 25.05 12.97 2.98
N ILE A 64 24.51 13.23 4.18
CA ILE A 64 23.21 13.86 4.40
C ILE A 64 23.47 15.25 5.01
N GLU A 65 22.86 16.30 4.43
CA GLU A 65 22.99 17.66 4.96
C GLU A 65 22.10 17.87 6.20
N LYS A 66 20.85 17.36 6.12
CA LYS A 66 19.86 17.47 7.19
C LYS A 66 18.82 16.37 7.04
N PHE A 67 18.40 15.82 8.16
CA PHE A 67 17.27 14.87 8.20
C PHE A 67 16.47 15.01 9.49
N GLY A 68 15.26 14.43 9.48
CA GLY A 68 14.39 14.38 10.65
C GLY A 68 13.13 13.58 10.35
N GLY A 69 12.50 13.08 11.40
CA GLY A 69 11.30 12.26 11.27
C GLY A 69 11.11 11.33 12.46
N HIS A 70 10.30 10.31 12.25
CA HIS A 70 9.92 9.29 13.22
C HIS A 70 10.14 7.89 12.66
N ALA A 71 9.64 6.87 13.34
CA ALA A 71 9.82 5.47 12.95
C ALA A 71 9.38 5.16 11.51
N MET A 72 8.21 5.65 11.10
CA MET A 72 7.56 5.26 9.83
C MET A 72 7.75 6.27 8.70
N ALA A 73 8.17 7.49 8.99
CA ALA A 73 8.34 8.55 8.00
C ALA A 73 9.44 9.52 8.39
N ALA A 74 10.24 9.93 7.41
CA ALA A 74 11.30 10.91 7.58
C ALA A 74 11.45 11.78 6.34
N GLY A 75 12.05 12.94 6.54
CA GLY A 75 12.52 13.81 5.47
C GLY A 75 14.02 14.01 5.57
N LEU A 76 14.68 14.21 4.43
CA LEU A 76 16.11 14.55 4.40
C LEU A 76 16.41 15.51 3.25
N SER A 77 17.57 16.14 3.35
CA SER A 77 18.16 16.91 2.26
C SER A 77 19.63 16.56 2.09
N MET A 78 20.10 16.55 0.85
CA MET A 78 21.49 16.29 0.48
C MET A 78 21.90 17.05 -0.77
N LEU A 79 23.18 17.10 -1.06
CA LEU A 79 23.67 17.59 -2.33
C LEU A 79 23.41 16.57 -3.45
N PRO A 80 23.11 17.02 -4.69
CA PRO A 80 22.82 16.11 -5.81
C PRO A 80 23.93 15.10 -6.10
N GLU A 81 25.18 15.48 -5.95
CA GLU A 81 26.36 14.61 -6.12
C GLU A 81 26.39 13.42 -5.16
N ASN A 82 25.75 13.53 -4.00
CA ASN A 82 25.68 12.48 -2.99
C ASN A 82 24.61 11.42 -3.28
N PHE A 83 23.75 11.63 -4.27
CA PHE A 83 22.59 10.76 -4.50
C PHE A 83 22.96 9.31 -4.77
N LEU A 84 23.94 9.05 -5.62
CA LEU A 84 24.33 7.68 -5.97
C LEU A 84 24.91 6.94 -4.75
N GLN A 85 25.79 7.59 -4.00
CA GLN A 85 26.37 7.03 -2.78
C GLN A 85 25.26 6.78 -1.73
N PHE A 86 24.38 7.75 -1.53
CA PHE A 86 23.25 7.57 -0.60
C PHE A 86 22.37 6.38 -0.99
N LYS A 87 22.06 6.21 -2.28
CA LYS A 87 21.25 5.10 -2.78
C LYS A 87 21.87 3.74 -2.42
N GLU A 88 23.17 3.59 -2.57
CA GLU A 88 23.90 2.36 -2.22
C GLU A 88 23.89 2.12 -0.70
N VAL A 89 24.33 3.11 0.08
CA VAL A 89 24.40 3.02 1.54
C VAL A 89 23.01 2.77 2.15
N PHE A 90 21.98 3.44 1.67
CA PHE A 90 20.60 3.25 2.13
C PHE A 90 20.10 1.82 1.86
N SER A 91 20.36 1.29 0.66
CA SER A 91 19.98 -0.08 0.30
C SER A 91 20.71 -1.12 1.13
N GLU A 92 22.01 -0.94 1.35
CA GLU A 92 22.82 -1.83 2.20
C GLU A 92 22.37 -1.81 3.65
N ALA A 93 22.11 -0.61 4.20
CA ALA A 93 21.66 -0.45 5.58
C ALA A 93 20.33 -1.16 5.82
N ILE A 94 19.35 -1.02 4.89
CA ILE A 94 18.09 -1.75 4.94
C ILE A 94 18.32 -3.27 4.85
N SER A 95 19.14 -3.73 3.89
CA SER A 95 19.42 -5.15 3.71
C SER A 95 20.05 -5.78 4.95
N LYS A 96 20.99 -5.09 5.58
CA LYS A 96 21.62 -5.51 6.84
C LYS A 96 20.60 -5.56 7.98
N HIS A 97 19.74 -4.53 8.09
CA HIS A 97 18.74 -4.46 9.14
C HIS A 97 17.71 -5.60 9.02
N LEU A 98 17.28 -5.93 7.81
CA LEU A 98 16.35 -7.03 7.53
C LEU A 98 17.04 -8.41 7.46
N ASN A 99 18.36 -8.50 7.73
CA ASN A 99 19.14 -9.73 7.62
C ASN A 99 18.98 -10.43 6.25
N GLY A 100 18.86 -9.65 5.18
CA GLY A 100 18.61 -10.15 3.83
C GLY A 100 17.22 -10.76 3.60
N LYS A 101 16.33 -10.74 4.59
CA LYS A 101 14.95 -11.20 4.42
C LYS A 101 14.19 -10.18 3.58
N LYS A 102 13.45 -10.65 2.59
CA LYS A 102 12.43 -9.82 1.93
C LYS A 102 11.25 -9.72 2.88
N PRO A 103 10.73 -8.52 3.15
CA PRO A 103 9.47 -8.39 3.88
C PRO A 103 8.39 -9.25 3.21
N ALA A 104 7.68 -10.03 4.00
CA ALA A 104 6.58 -10.82 3.48
C ALA A 104 5.40 -9.87 3.17
N LEU A 105 4.75 -10.10 2.05
CA LEU A 105 3.47 -9.48 1.71
C LEU A 105 2.35 -10.24 2.44
N ASP A 106 2.42 -10.29 3.77
CA ASP A 106 1.38 -10.91 4.57
C ASP A 106 0.18 -9.97 4.66
N LEU A 107 -0.94 -10.39 4.11
CA LEU A 107 -2.21 -9.73 4.29
C LEU A 107 -2.93 -10.38 5.47
N LEU A 108 -3.05 -9.66 6.58
CA LEU A 108 -3.84 -10.11 7.72
C LEU A 108 -5.32 -10.03 7.36
N THR A 109 -6.05 -11.10 7.64
CA THR A 109 -7.49 -11.19 7.41
C THR A 109 -8.21 -11.60 8.66
N ASP A 110 -9.48 -11.22 8.78
CA ASP A 110 -10.36 -11.54 9.88
C ASP A 110 -11.12 -12.89 9.69
N GLY A 111 -10.74 -13.64 8.66
CA GLY A 111 -11.29 -14.95 8.35
C GLY A 111 -12.24 -14.93 7.17
N GLU A 112 -12.98 -16.04 7.03
CA GLU A 112 -14.02 -16.22 6.01
C GLU A 112 -15.38 -15.78 6.54
N LEU A 113 -16.26 -15.32 5.65
CA LEU A 113 -17.64 -15.05 5.96
C LEU A 113 -18.54 -16.09 5.29
N GLU A 114 -19.55 -16.53 6.01
CA GLU A 114 -20.64 -17.29 5.40
C GLU A 114 -21.49 -16.40 4.48
N ALA A 115 -22.13 -17.00 3.49
CA ALA A 115 -23.00 -16.26 2.56
C ALA A 115 -24.11 -15.46 3.26
N SER A 116 -24.59 -15.97 4.40
CA SER A 116 -25.60 -15.33 5.26
C SER A 116 -25.10 -14.04 5.94
N GLU A 117 -23.80 -13.91 6.11
CA GLU A 117 -23.15 -12.75 6.73
C GLU A 117 -22.78 -11.66 5.71
N MET A 118 -22.64 -12.03 4.45
CA MET A 118 -22.30 -11.12 3.35
C MET A 118 -23.55 -10.33 2.90
N THR A 119 -23.97 -9.38 3.71
CA THR A 119 -25.19 -8.60 3.52
C THR A 119 -24.93 -7.11 3.43
N LEU A 120 -25.80 -6.37 2.75
CA LEU A 120 -25.76 -4.90 2.73
C LEU A 120 -25.80 -4.32 4.15
N LYS A 121 -26.61 -4.89 5.03
CA LYS A 121 -26.72 -4.46 6.44
C LYS A 121 -25.37 -4.57 7.16
N ASN A 122 -24.64 -5.66 7.00
CA ASN A 122 -23.34 -5.83 7.61
C ASN A 122 -22.29 -4.91 6.98
N ALA A 123 -22.32 -4.67 5.67
CA ALA A 123 -21.47 -3.67 5.04
C ALA A 123 -21.73 -2.26 5.60
N GLN A 124 -22.99 -1.84 5.73
CA GLN A 124 -23.35 -0.55 6.33
C GLN A 124 -22.89 -0.45 7.79
N LEU A 125 -23.03 -1.53 8.56
CA LEU A 125 -22.56 -1.59 9.94
C LEU A 125 -21.05 -1.39 10.00
N LEU A 126 -20.27 -2.13 9.22
CA LEU A 126 -18.81 -2.02 9.19
C LEU A 126 -18.35 -0.63 8.76
N CYS A 127 -18.92 -0.06 7.69
CA CYS A 127 -18.58 1.28 7.22
C CYS A 127 -18.82 2.38 8.28
N SER A 128 -19.77 2.19 9.20
CA SER A 128 -20.18 3.20 10.19
C SER A 128 -19.75 2.91 11.63
N SER A 129 -19.22 1.70 11.91
CA SER A 129 -19.01 1.23 13.29
C SER A 129 -17.80 1.87 13.99
N ALA A 130 -16.79 2.31 13.24
CA ALA A 130 -15.57 2.84 13.84
C ALA A 130 -14.82 3.77 12.88
N PRO A 131 -13.97 4.65 13.43
CA PRO A 131 -13.04 5.46 12.65
C PRO A 131 -11.82 4.61 12.27
N TRP A 132 -11.98 3.78 11.25
CA TRP A 132 -10.90 2.93 10.75
C TRP A 132 -9.67 3.75 10.32
N GLY A 133 -8.48 3.25 10.59
CA GLY A 133 -7.24 3.96 10.25
C GLY A 133 -5.99 3.22 10.73
N GLN A 134 -4.87 3.90 10.76
CA GLN A 134 -3.60 3.31 11.17
C GLN A 134 -3.65 2.76 12.61
N GLY A 135 -3.34 1.47 12.77
CA GLY A 135 -3.39 0.77 14.04
C GLY A 135 -4.80 0.31 14.46
N PHE A 136 -5.81 0.60 13.64
CA PHE A 136 -7.17 0.10 13.77
C PHE A 136 -7.77 -0.09 12.38
N GLU A 137 -7.29 -1.11 11.69
CA GLU A 137 -7.59 -1.36 10.30
C GLU A 137 -9.02 -1.87 10.11
N GLU A 138 -9.63 -1.48 8.99
CA GLU A 138 -10.93 -2.01 8.60
C GLU A 138 -10.84 -3.51 8.30
N PRO A 139 -11.82 -4.32 8.75
CA PRO A 139 -11.78 -5.76 8.55
C PRO A 139 -11.63 -6.17 7.10
N ILE A 140 -10.75 -7.14 6.87
CA ILE A 140 -10.50 -7.78 5.58
C ILE A 140 -10.87 -9.26 5.71
N PHE A 141 -11.73 -9.72 4.84
CA PHE A 141 -12.15 -11.11 4.78
C PHE A 141 -11.53 -11.80 3.56
N TYR A 142 -11.54 -13.12 3.54
CA TYR A 142 -11.14 -13.87 2.35
C TYR A 142 -12.16 -14.96 2.04
N GLY A 143 -12.10 -15.48 0.81
CA GLY A 143 -12.95 -16.58 0.40
C GLY A 143 -12.64 -17.03 -1.03
N ASP A 144 -13.15 -18.19 -1.39
CA ASP A 144 -12.99 -18.79 -2.69
C ASP A 144 -14.22 -18.56 -3.57
N PHE A 145 -13.99 -18.01 -4.74
CA PHE A 145 -15.06 -17.62 -5.66
C PHE A 145 -14.83 -18.17 -7.07
N GLU A 146 -15.95 -18.38 -7.78
CA GLU A 146 -15.98 -18.55 -9.21
C GLU A 146 -16.37 -17.22 -9.88
N ILE A 147 -15.59 -16.77 -10.85
CA ILE A 147 -15.89 -15.58 -11.64
C ILE A 147 -16.94 -15.94 -12.69
N ILE A 148 -18.15 -15.41 -12.53
CA ILE A 148 -19.23 -15.58 -13.50
C ILE A 148 -19.07 -14.62 -14.67
N GLU A 149 -18.77 -13.34 -14.37
CA GLU A 149 -18.56 -12.31 -15.35
C GLU A 149 -17.45 -11.37 -14.87
N GLN A 150 -16.68 -10.82 -15.83
CA GLN A 150 -15.69 -9.80 -15.54
C GLN A 150 -15.57 -8.79 -16.68
N LYS A 151 -15.50 -7.52 -16.32
CA LYS A 151 -15.33 -6.40 -17.26
C LYS A 151 -14.44 -5.31 -16.70
N ILE A 152 -13.73 -4.61 -17.59
CA ILE A 152 -12.99 -3.41 -17.20
C ILE A 152 -13.94 -2.22 -17.22
N VAL A 153 -13.91 -1.43 -16.15
CA VAL A 153 -14.68 -0.20 -15.98
C VAL A 153 -13.73 0.96 -15.68
N GLY A 154 -14.06 2.17 -16.14
CA GLY A 154 -13.20 3.35 -15.92
C GLY A 154 -11.77 3.16 -16.45
N GLU A 155 -11.58 2.34 -17.52
CA GLU A 155 -10.32 2.03 -18.19
C GLU A 155 -9.30 1.20 -17.38
N LYS A 156 -9.41 1.13 -16.05
CA LYS A 156 -8.35 0.60 -15.17
C LYS A 156 -8.85 -0.32 -14.06
N HIS A 157 -10.15 -0.50 -13.89
CA HIS A 157 -10.70 -1.22 -12.73
C HIS A 157 -11.44 -2.46 -13.21
N LEU A 158 -11.25 -3.56 -12.49
CA LEU A 158 -11.93 -4.82 -12.78
C LEU A 158 -13.24 -4.89 -11.98
N LYS A 159 -14.39 -4.89 -12.67
CA LYS A 159 -15.67 -5.25 -12.07
C LYS A 159 -15.95 -6.72 -12.33
N CYS A 160 -16.32 -7.46 -11.29
CA CYS A 160 -16.63 -8.89 -11.34
C CYS A 160 -18.00 -9.18 -10.78
N THR A 161 -18.63 -10.24 -11.29
CA THR A 161 -19.71 -10.97 -10.64
C THR A 161 -19.12 -12.28 -10.13
N LEU A 162 -19.15 -12.46 -8.81
CA LEU A 162 -18.46 -13.54 -8.09
C LEU A 162 -19.49 -14.46 -7.46
N LYS A 163 -19.36 -15.76 -7.66
CA LYS A 163 -20.16 -16.79 -6.99
C LYS A 163 -19.29 -17.45 -5.92
N LEU A 164 -19.76 -17.47 -4.68
CA LEU A 164 -19.09 -18.19 -3.59
C LEU A 164 -19.09 -19.70 -3.90
N ILE A 165 -17.94 -20.38 -3.78
CA ILE A 165 -17.79 -21.77 -4.25
C ILE A 165 -18.70 -22.70 -3.47
N ASP A 166 -18.77 -22.57 -2.15
CA ASP A 166 -19.53 -23.45 -1.28
C ASP A 166 -21.00 -23.02 -1.05
N ALA A 167 -21.44 -21.98 -1.81
CA ALA A 167 -22.81 -21.48 -1.73
C ALA A 167 -23.33 -21.05 -3.10
N SER A 168 -24.68 -20.95 -3.23
CA SER A 168 -25.31 -20.41 -4.44
C SER A 168 -25.32 -18.88 -4.49
N ALA A 169 -24.69 -18.21 -3.52
CA ALA A 169 -24.71 -16.76 -3.39
C ALA A 169 -23.80 -16.10 -4.44
N ILE A 170 -24.29 -15.00 -5.01
CA ILE A 170 -23.61 -14.20 -6.04
C ILE A 170 -23.43 -12.79 -5.53
N PHE A 171 -22.25 -12.22 -5.74
CA PHE A 171 -21.86 -10.90 -5.27
C PHE A 171 -21.23 -10.07 -6.39
N ASP A 172 -21.48 -8.78 -6.37
CA ASP A 172 -20.72 -7.82 -7.17
C ASP A 172 -19.38 -7.52 -6.49
N GLY A 173 -18.31 -7.53 -7.26
CA GLY A 173 -16.97 -7.17 -6.80
C GLY A 173 -16.32 -6.11 -7.68
N ILE A 174 -15.43 -5.31 -7.08
CA ILE A 174 -14.58 -4.36 -7.79
C ILE A 174 -13.14 -4.44 -7.28
N ALA A 175 -12.18 -4.57 -8.20
CA ALA A 175 -10.76 -4.49 -7.89
C ALA A 175 -10.16 -3.30 -8.64
N PHE A 176 -9.62 -2.33 -7.90
CA PHE A 176 -9.03 -1.12 -8.47
C PHE A 176 -7.67 -1.44 -9.09
N PHE A 177 -7.40 -0.86 -10.27
CA PHE A 177 -6.15 -1.01 -11.02
C PHE A 177 -5.77 -2.47 -11.33
N GLN A 178 -6.78 -3.33 -11.44
CA GLN A 178 -6.61 -4.76 -11.72
C GLN A 178 -7.04 -5.07 -13.15
N GLU A 179 -6.21 -5.82 -13.87
CA GLU A 179 -6.55 -6.39 -15.17
C GLU A 179 -7.47 -7.62 -15.03
N LYS A 180 -8.05 -8.05 -16.15
CA LYS A 180 -8.85 -9.27 -16.17
C LYS A 180 -8.04 -10.49 -15.73
N LEU A 181 -8.64 -11.29 -14.87
CA LEU A 181 -8.06 -12.52 -14.35
C LEU A 181 -8.21 -13.65 -15.38
N LYS A 182 -7.18 -14.48 -15.50
CA LYS A 182 -7.18 -15.63 -16.42
C LYS A 182 -7.91 -16.85 -15.85
N SER A 183 -7.88 -17.02 -14.53
CA SER A 183 -8.52 -18.12 -13.84
C SER A 183 -9.99 -17.82 -13.61
N LYS A 184 -10.85 -18.85 -13.72
CA LYS A 184 -12.25 -18.76 -13.31
C LYS A 184 -12.46 -18.93 -11.81
N LYS A 185 -11.57 -19.67 -11.14
CA LYS A 185 -11.60 -19.85 -9.68
C LYS A 185 -10.49 -19.01 -9.07
N VAL A 186 -10.83 -18.25 -8.06
CA VAL A 186 -9.93 -17.31 -7.41
C VAL A 186 -10.15 -17.28 -5.90
N SER A 187 -9.07 -17.21 -5.13
CA SER A 187 -9.13 -16.82 -3.72
C SER A 187 -8.99 -15.30 -3.66
N VAL A 188 -9.92 -14.64 -3.01
CA VAL A 188 -10.01 -13.18 -2.98
C VAL A 188 -10.00 -12.71 -1.54
N ALA A 189 -9.12 -11.77 -1.22
CA ALA A 189 -9.25 -10.95 -0.02
C ALA A 189 -10.12 -9.74 -0.34
N TYR A 190 -11.10 -9.44 0.52
CA TYR A 190 -12.10 -8.41 0.25
C TYR A 190 -12.58 -7.70 1.50
N LYS A 191 -13.11 -6.50 1.31
CA LYS A 191 -13.89 -5.76 2.30
C LYS A 191 -15.36 -5.75 1.86
N LEU A 192 -16.29 -5.76 2.83
CA LEU A 192 -17.69 -5.50 2.55
C LEU A 192 -17.90 -4.00 2.41
N ASN A 193 -18.30 -3.55 1.24
CA ASN A 193 -18.52 -2.13 0.96
C ASN A 193 -19.96 -1.87 0.48
N VAL A 194 -20.39 -0.63 0.65
CA VAL A 194 -21.70 -0.13 0.17
C VAL A 194 -21.49 0.63 -1.14
N ASN A 195 -21.98 0.05 -2.23
CA ASN A 195 -22.02 0.75 -3.50
C ASN A 195 -23.31 1.55 -3.63
N SER A 196 -23.18 2.88 -3.67
CA SER A 196 -24.30 3.79 -3.91
C SER A 196 -24.31 4.25 -5.37
N PHE A 197 -25.32 3.81 -6.12
CA PHE A 197 -25.47 4.21 -7.51
C PHE A 197 -26.91 4.64 -7.81
N ARG A 198 -27.11 5.88 -8.28
CA ARG A 198 -28.43 6.47 -8.62
C ARG A 198 -29.44 6.36 -7.47
N GLY A 199 -28.99 6.53 -6.24
CA GLY A 199 -29.85 6.47 -5.04
C GLY A 199 -30.16 5.05 -4.53
N ASN A 200 -29.67 4.01 -5.19
CA ASN A 200 -29.78 2.63 -4.72
C ASN A 200 -28.48 2.17 -4.07
N GLU A 201 -28.58 1.55 -2.93
CA GLU A 201 -27.45 0.93 -2.25
C GLU A 201 -27.43 -0.58 -2.46
N SER A 202 -26.23 -1.12 -2.66
CA SER A 202 -26.00 -2.56 -2.80
C SER A 202 -24.69 -2.97 -2.15
N LEU A 203 -24.63 -4.22 -1.71
CA LEU A 203 -23.36 -4.81 -1.27
C LEU A 203 -22.41 -4.93 -2.45
N GLN A 204 -21.16 -4.55 -2.23
CA GLN A 204 -20.06 -4.76 -3.16
C GLN A 204 -18.81 -5.24 -2.41
N LEU A 205 -18.17 -6.28 -2.91
CA LEU A 205 -16.84 -6.72 -2.44
C LEU A 205 -15.77 -5.83 -3.09
N MET A 206 -14.86 -5.27 -2.27
CA MET A 206 -13.81 -4.36 -2.74
C MET A 206 -12.43 -4.87 -2.37
#